data_302f4347c2f30368f1eb1ba117002b06
#
_entry.id   302f4347c2f30368f1eb1ba117002b06
#
_cell.length_a   1.000
_cell.length_b   1.000
_cell.length_c   1.000
_cell.angle_alpha   90.00
_cell.angle_beta   90.00
_cell.angle_gamma   90.00
#
_symmetry.space_group_name_H-M   'P 1'
#
loop_
_entity.id
_entity.type
_entity.pdbx_description
1 polymer ?
#
loop_
_entity_poly.entity_id
_entity_poly.type
_entity_poly.pdbx_seq_one_letter_code
_entity_poly.pdbx_strand_id
1 'polypeptide(L)'
;NSEANPGMPTNAYGEEEYTPERIGWYDCACCPPNLARLMTSLGSYVWSSSEDTIYSHLFVGGTASFETAGGVKIALTSKYPWNGSVTYTVEPEQAGAEFTLAVRYPGWCHQMQVKVNGIPVSGAVKTDKGYWMIQRSWQPGDTVSCKMEMEPERVYAHPMVRADAGCVALRRGPIIYTFEGVDNGEDLQTLRIPREAKIEALPYQADLLEGIVALRVTGCRKKTAVNPALYAEDA
;
A
#
# COMPACT_ATOMS: atom_id res chain seq x y z
N ASN A 1 -4.48 -19.21 -1.01
CA ASN A 1 -3.98 -20.49 -0.50
C ASN A 1 -5.03 -21.55 -0.67
N SER A 2 -4.86 -22.37 -1.68
CA SER A 2 -5.74 -23.44 -2.10
C SER A 2 -5.81 -24.59 -1.12
N GLU A 3 -4.72 -24.86 -0.43
CA GLU A 3 -4.65 -25.94 0.58
C GLU A 3 -5.54 -25.68 1.80
N ALA A 4 -5.92 -24.44 2.06
CA ALA A 4 -6.79 -24.10 3.18
C ALA A 4 -8.28 -24.37 2.92
N ASN A 5 -8.64 -24.83 1.74
CA ASN A 5 -10.05 -25.01 1.39
C ASN A 5 -10.26 -26.30 0.56
N PRO A 6 -10.08 -27.49 1.18
CA PRO A 6 -10.35 -28.77 0.51
C PRO A 6 -11.86 -28.92 0.29
N GLY A 7 -12.40 -28.34 -0.75
CA GLY A 7 -13.82 -28.33 -1.05
C GLY A 7 -14.24 -27.19 -1.95
N MET A 8 -13.31 -26.38 -2.42
CA MET A 8 -13.62 -25.49 -3.51
C MET A 8 -13.94 -26.29 -4.77
N PRO A 9 -15.05 -25.97 -5.44
CA PRO A 9 -15.37 -26.61 -6.68
C PRO A 9 -14.24 -26.39 -7.68
N THR A 10 -13.90 -27.43 -8.42
CA THR A 10 -13.13 -27.33 -9.64
C THR A 10 -13.58 -26.14 -10.46
N ASN A 11 -12.65 -25.47 -11.13
CA ASN A 11 -12.98 -24.34 -11.99
C ASN A 11 -14.09 -24.72 -12.98
N ALA A 12 -14.75 -23.73 -13.56
CA ALA A 12 -15.88 -23.91 -14.47
C ALA A 12 -15.57 -24.76 -15.72
N TYR A 13 -14.34 -25.21 -15.87
CA TYR A 13 -13.85 -26.02 -17.01
C TYR A 13 -13.53 -27.47 -16.62
N GLY A 14 -13.79 -27.88 -15.37
CA GLY A 14 -13.71 -29.29 -14.96
C GLY A 14 -12.31 -29.87 -14.86
N GLU A 15 -11.30 -29.05 -14.93
CA GLU A 15 -9.91 -29.45 -14.81
C GLU A 15 -9.32 -28.77 -13.59
N GLU A 16 -9.01 -29.57 -12.69
CA GLU A 16 -7.82 -29.96 -12.16
C GLU A 16 -7.06 -29.15 -11.19
N GLU A 17 -6.41 -29.86 -10.40
CA GLU A 17 -5.24 -29.58 -9.57
C GLU A 17 -4.90 -28.10 -9.42
N TYR A 18 -5.47 -27.60 -8.38
CA TYR A 18 -5.07 -26.34 -7.82
C TYR A 18 -3.62 -26.49 -7.33
N THR A 19 -2.68 -25.97 -8.09
CA THR A 19 -1.29 -25.92 -7.66
C THR A 19 -1.11 -24.74 -6.70
N PRO A 20 -0.50 -24.95 -5.53
CA PRO A 20 -0.18 -23.85 -4.61
C PRO A 20 0.93 -22.93 -5.15
N GLU A 21 1.52 -23.31 -6.27
CA GLU A 21 2.61 -22.57 -6.92
C GLU A 21 2.09 -21.55 -7.92
N ARG A 22 2.83 -20.48 -8.09
CA ARG A 22 2.56 -19.50 -9.15
C ARG A 22 2.89 -20.12 -10.51
N ILE A 23 1.89 -20.25 -11.35
CA ILE A 23 2.10 -20.74 -12.73
C ILE A 23 2.46 -19.56 -13.65
N GLY A 24 3.32 -19.86 -14.64
CA GLY A 24 3.80 -18.84 -15.57
C GLY A 24 2.73 -18.33 -16.55
N TRP A 25 1.69 -19.11 -16.79
CA TRP A 25 0.62 -18.77 -17.73
C TRP A 25 -0.68 -19.46 -17.38
N TYR A 26 -1.79 -18.73 -17.50
CA TYR A 26 -3.15 -19.25 -17.44
C TYR A 26 -3.72 -19.30 -18.85
N ASP A 27 -4.61 -20.24 -19.15
CA ASP A 27 -5.23 -20.38 -20.48
C ASP A 27 -6.17 -19.22 -20.86
N CYS A 28 -6.26 -18.22 -20.02
CA CYS A 28 -7.03 -17.02 -20.25
C CYS A 28 -6.11 -15.79 -20.39
N ALA A 29 -6.16 -15.13 -21.53
CA ALA A 29 -5.31 -13.97 -21.87
C ALA A 29 -5.92 -12.61 -21.41
N CYS A 30 -6.88 -12.57 -20.51
CA CYS A 30 -7.53 -11.31 -20.09
C CYS A 30 -6.66 -10.42 -19.20
N CYS A 31 -5.79 -11.00 -18.37
CA CYS A 31 -4.99 -10.24 -17.41
C CYS A 31 -3.88 -9.41 -18.06
N PRO A 32 -3.03 -9.92 -18.95
CA PRO A 32 -1.97 -9.14 -19.58
C PRO A 32 -2.48 -7.91 -20.35
N PRO A 33 -3.53 -7.98 -21.19
CA PRO A 33 -4.09 -6.80 -21.85
C PRO A 33 -4.68 -5.77 -20.90
N ASN A 34 -5.30 -6.21 -19.77
CA ASN A 34 -5.79 -5.30 -18.76
C ASN A 34 -4.66 -4.57 -18.03
N LEU A 35 -3.58 -5.28 -17.72
CA LEU A 35 -2.39 -4.67 -17.14
C LEU A 35 -1.77 -3.65 -18.11
N ALA A 36 -1.61 -4.01 -19.39
CA ALA A 36 -1.10 -3.10 -20.42
C ALA A 36 -1.96 -1.84 -20.55
N ARG A 37 -3.30 -1.99 -20.51
CA ARG A 37 -4.24 -0.86 -20.52
C ARG A 37 -4.08 0.04 -19.29
N LEU A 38 -3.94 -0.55 -18.11
CA LEU A 38 -3.68 0.22 -16.88
C LEU A 38 -2.37 0.99 -16.97
N MET A 39 -1.29 0.34 -17.42
CA MET A 39 0.03 0.96 -17.54
C MET A 39 0.01 2.19 -18.46
N THR A 40 -0.68 2.11 -19.59
CA THR A 40 -0.79 3.23 -20.55
C THR A 40 -1.65 4.39 -20.04
N SER A 41 -2.55 4.15 -19.10
CA SER A 41 -3.44 5.17 -18.50
C SER A 41 -3.04 5.59 -17.09
N LEU A 42 -1.95 5.06 -16.54
CA LEU A 42 -1.55 5.27 -15.15
C LEU A 42 -1.39 6.75 -14.79
N GLY A 43 -0.87 7.56 -15.72
CA GLY A 43 -0.67 9.00 -15.49
C GLY A 43 -1.94 9.74 -15.09
N SER A 44 -3.10 9.37 -15.65
CA SER A 44 -4.39 9.97 -15.31
C SER A 44 -4.92 9.61 -13.93
N TYR A 45 -4.34 8.58 -13.29
CA TYR A 45 -4.65 8.20 -11.90
C TYR A 45 -3.66 8.78 -10.90
N VAL A 46 -2.48 9.20 -11.36
CA VAL A 46 -1.45 9.79 -10.49
C VAL A 46 -1.79 11.23 -10.16
N TRP A 47 -2.26 11.99 -11.16
CA TRP A 47 -2.52 13.40 -11.05
C TRP A 47 -3.85 13.81 -11.67
N SER A 48 -4.42 14.89 -11.15
CA SER A 48 -5.44 15.67 -11.84
C SER A 48 -5.27 17.14 -11.51
N SER A 49 -5.88 18.03 -12.31
CA SER A 49 -5.82 19.48 -12.07
C SER A 49 -7.15 20.16 -12.39
N SER A 50 -7.34 21.31 -11.77
CA SER A 50 -8.35 22.33 -12.11
C SER A 50 -7.64 23.63 -12.45
N GLU A 51 -8.41 24.73 -12.60
CA GLU A 51 -7.85 26.05 -12.88
C GLU A 51 -6.86 26.53 -11.80
N ASP A 52 -7.12 26.19 -10.54
CA ASP A 52 -6.41 26.71 -9.37
C ASP A 52 -5.82 25.60 -8.45
N THR A 53 -6.02 24.34 -8.78
CA THR A 53 -5.60 23.23 -7.89
C THR A 53 -4.99 22.10 -8.69
N ILE A 54 -3.84 21.59 -8.21
CA ILE A 54 -3.18 20.38 -8.71
C ILE A 54 -3.28 19.31 -7.63
N TYR A 55 -3.85 18.14 -7.97
CA TYR A 55 -4.04 17.02 -7.05
C TYR A 55 -3.02 15.92 -7.32
N SER A 56 -2.27 15.53 -6.29
CA SER A 56 -1.44 14.34 -6.28
C SER A 56 -2.18 13.19 -5.59
N HIS A 57 -2.66 12.23 -6.38
CA HIS A 57 -3.47 11.11 -5.89
C HIS A 57 -2.62 9.91 -5.47
N LEU A 58 -1.54 9.64 -6.21
CA LEU A 58 -0.63 8.53 -5.98
C LEU A 58 0.81 9.05 -5.88
N PHE A 59 1.60 8.40 -5.03
CA PHE A 59 2.99 8.78 -4.79
C PHE A 59 3.96 8.07 -5.74
N VAL A 60 3.65 8.09 -7.04
CA VAL A 60 4.49 7.53 -8.09
C VAL A 60 5.51 8.59 -8.52
N GLY A 61 6.80 8.30 -8.35
CA GLY A 61 7.88 9.21 -8.73
C GLY A 61 7.88 9.52 -10.21
N GLY A 62 8.14 10.77 -10.55
CA GLY A 62 8.15 11.27 -11.93
C GLY A 62 7.93 12.76 -12.02
N THR A 63 7.71 13.24 -13.23
CA THR A 63 7.46 14.65 -13.51
C THR A 63 6.17 14.80 -14.29
N ALA A 64 5.36 15.81 -13.93
CA ALA A 64 4.13 16.17 -14.63
C ALA A 64 4.08 17.67 -14.90
N SER A 65 3.41 18.06 -15.98
CA SER A 65 3.17 19.45 -16.36
C SER A 65 1.68 19.73 -16.42
N PHE A 66 1.27 20.92 -16.00
CA PHE A 66 -0.11 21.33 -15.84
C PHE A 66 -0.29 22.75 -16.42
N GLU A 67 -1.46 23.04 -16.98
CA GLU A 67 -1.85 24.37 -17.43
C GLU A 67 -2.29 25.29 -16.27
N THR A 68 -2.44 24.74 -15.07
CA THR A 68 -2.86 25.45 -13.86
C THR A 68 -1.98 26.69 -13.64
N ALA A 69 -2.60 27.82 -13.29
CA ALA A 69 -1.94 29.09 -12.97
C ALA A 69 -0.92 29.56 -14.02
N GLY A 70 -1.19 29.29 -15.31
CA GLY A 70 -0.37 29.73 -16.44
C GLY A 70 0.82 28.84 -16.77
N GLY A 71 0.86 27.62 -16.21
CA GLY A 71 1.89 26.61 -16.45
C GLY A 71 2.70 26.26 -15.21
N VAL A 72 2.64 24.99 -14.81
CA VAL A 72 3.39 24.48 -13.66
C VAL A 72 3.96 23.09 -13.97
N LYS A 73 5.22 22.90 -13.68
CA LYS A 73 5.87 21.59 -13.70
C LYS A 73 6.13 21.13 -12.29
N ILE A 74 5.79 19.88 -11.96
CA ILE A 74 6.03 19.30 -10.65
C ILE A 74 6.83 18.00 -10.82
N ALA A 75 7.95 17.89 -10.11
CA ALA A 75 8.71 16.66 -9.98
C ALA A 75 8.41 16.02 -8.62
N LEU A 76 8.05 14.74 -8.60
CA LEU A 76 7.83 13.95 -7.39
C LEU A 76 8.94 12.92 -7.24
N THR A 77 9.67 13.00 -6.13
CA THR A 77 10.64 11.98 -5.71
C THR A 77 10.01 11.12 -4.62
N SER A 78 9.99 9.80 -4.84
CA SER A 78 9.32 8.86 -3.96
C SER A 78 10.03 7.50 -3.95
N LYS A 79 10.04 6.87 -2.78
CA LYS A 79 10.36 5.44 -2.59
C LYS A 79 9.16 4.70 -1.97
N TYR A 80 7.97 5.26 -2.13
CA TYR A 80 6.72 4.65 -1.72
C TYR A 80 6.46 3.37 -2.55
N PRO A 81 5.93 2.29 -2.00
CA PRO A 81 5.31 2.16 -0.68
C PRO A 81 6.27 1.71 0.44
N TRP A 82 7.56 1.58 0.18
CA TRP A 82 8.52 1.08 1.17
C TRP A 82 9.01 2.16 2.14
N ASN A 83 8.97 3.41 1.72
CA ASN A 83 9.31 4.57 2.54
C ASN A 83 8.17 5.59 2.49
N GLY A 84 7.77 6.11 3.65
CA GLY A 84 6.70 7.10 3.77
C GLY A 84 7.12 8.54 3.43
N SER A 85 8.37 8.77 3.02
CA SER A 85 8.85 10.11 2.66
C SER A 85 8.71 10.35 1.16
N VAL A 86 8.07 11.45 0.80
CA VAL A 86 7.95 11.93 -0.58
C VAL A 86 8.30 13.40 -0.65
N THR A 87 8.84 13.84 -1.78
CA THR A 87 9.23 15.24 -1.98
C THR A 87 8.77 15.70 -3.35
N TYR A 88 8.06 16.81 -3.37
CA TYR A 88 7.66 17.55 -4.57
C TYR A 88 8.61 18.71 -4.77
N THR A 89 9.05 18.94 -6.01
CA THR A 89 9.70 20.18 -6.45
C THR A 89 8.76 20.87 -7.39
N VAL A 90 8.45 22.11 -7.11
CA VAL A 90 7.45 22.91 -7.84
C VAL A 90 8.15 23.95 -8.70
N GLU A 91 7.88 23.93 -9.99
CA GLU A 91 8.48 24.83 -10.99
C GLU A 91 7.34 25.53 -11.77
N PRO A 92 6.79 26.64 -11.25
CA PRO A 92 5.85 27.44 -12.01
C PRO A 92 6.59 28.20 -13.14
N GLU A 93 5.95 28.40 -14.29
CA GLU A 93 6.50 29.20 -15.38
C GLU A 93 6.63 30.68 -15.00
N GLN A 94 5.70 31.15 -14.18
CA GLN A 94 5.73 32.51 -13.62
C GLN A 94 6.02 32.44 -12.12
N ALA A 95 7.08 33.11 -11.68
CA ALA A 95 7.38 33.24 -10.26
C ALA A 95 6.23 33.94 -9.53
N GLY A 96 5.80 33.40 -8.40
CA GLY A 96 4.67 33.92 -7.65
C GLY A 96 3.30 33.43 -8.10
N ALA A 97 3.23 32.44 -8.99
CA ALA A 97 1.97 31.83 -9.40
C ALA A 97 1.18 31.28 -8.19
N GLU A 98 -0.08 31.66 -8.10
CA GLU A 98 -0.94 31.27 -6.99
C GLU A 98 -1.80 30.06 -7.35
N PHE A 99 -1.61 28.97 -6.64
CA PHE A 99 -2.44 27.77 -6.75
C PHE A 99 -2.34 26.88 -5.51
N THR A 100 -3.20 25.88 -5.44
CA THR A 100 -3.22 24.87 -4.39
C THR A 100 -2.56 23.59 -4.88
N LEU A 101 -1.54 23.10 -4.15
CA LEU A 101 -1.09 21.71 -4.28
C LEU A 101 -1.83 20.85 -3.26
N ALA A 102 -2.68 19.97 -3.74
CA ALA A 102 -3.47 19.04 -2.95
C ALA A 102 -2.76 17.68 -2.90
N VAL A 103 -2.17 17.35 -1.76
CA VAL A 103 -1.46 16.09 -1.54
C VAL A 103 -2.36 15.08 -0.86
N ARG A 104 -2.48 13.89 -1.42
CA ARG A 104 -3.28 12.80 -0.83
C ARG A 104 -2.88 12.55 0.63
N TYR A 105 -3.89 12.49 1.51
CA TYR A 105 -3.75 11.99 2.88
C TYR A 105 -4.35 10.59 2.94
N PRO A 106 -3.53 9.52 2.91
CA PRO A 106 -4.05 8.16 2.84
C PRO A 106 -4.83 7.77 4.10
N GLY A 107 -5.93 7.03 3.94
CA GLY A 107 -6.77 6.61 5.06
C GLY A 107 -6.09 5.68 6.08
N TRP A 108 -4.99 5.02 5.69
CA TRP A 108 -4.17 4.21 6.60
C TRP A 108 -3.18 5.04 7.41
N CYS A 109 -2.89 6.29 7.00
CA CYS A 109 -1.88 7.14 7.64
C CYS A 109 -2.49 7.87 8.83
N HIS A 110 -2.00 7.57 10.04
CA HIS A 110 -2.47 8.22 11.25
C HIS A 110 -1.85 9.60 11.44
N GLN A 111 -0.59 9.75 11.01
CA GLN A 111 0.12 11.00 11.12
C GLN A 111 0.97 11.27 9.87
N MET A 112 0.77 12.44 9.29
CA MET A 112 1.54 12.95 8.16
C MET A 112 2.11 14.32 8.50
N GLN A 113 3.43 14.45 8.42
CA GLN A 113 4.12 15.71 8.57
C GLN A 113 4.37 16.32 7.20
N VAL A 114 4.05 17.60 7.05
CA VAL A 114 4.26 18.33 5.79
C VAL A 114 5.14 19.55 6.08
N LYS A 115 6.14 19.76 5.24
CA LYS A 115 7.02 20.93 5.28
C LYS A 115 7.07 21.57 3.89
N VAL A 116 7.11 22.89 3.86
CA VAL A 116 7.40 23.66 2.65
C VAL A 116 8.74 24.36 2.85
N ASN A 117 9.69 24.12 1.96
CA ASN A 117 11.06 24.63 2.06
C ASN A 117 11.73 24.34 3.42
N GLY A 118 11.47 23.13 3.95
CA GLY A 118 11.98 22.70 5.26
C GLY A 118 11.19 23.22 6.47
N ILE A 119 10.29 24.17 6.28
CA ILE A 119 9.49 24.77 7.36
C ILE A 119 8.19 23.96 7.51
N PRO A 120 7.88 23.45 8.72
CA PRO A 120 6.61 22.77 8.95
C PRO A 120 5.41 23.66 8.60
N VAL A 121 4.47 23.10 7.86
CA VAL A 121 3.20 23.79 7.62
C VAL A 121 2.40 23.75 8.92
N SER A 122 2.37 24.88 9.62
CA SER A 122 1.60 25.07 10.84
C SER A 122 0.22 25.64 10.52
N GLY A 123 -0.80 25.08 11.12
CA GLY A 123 -2.19 25.45 10.90
C GLY A 123 -2.92 24.34 10.15
N ALA A 124 -4.12 24.05 10.62
CA ALA A 124 -4.96 23.02 10.04
C ALA A 124 -5.34 23.37 8.61
N VAL A 125 -4.45 23.18 7.70
CA VAL A 125 -4.83 22.99 6.31
C VAL A 125 -5.54 21.64 6.29
N LYS A 126 -6.77 21.73 6.60
CA LYS A 126 -7.63 20.60 6.77
C LYS A 126 -7.70 19.84 5.47
N THR A 127 -7.57 18.55 5.58
CA THR A 127 -7.90 17.63 4.53
C THR A 127 -9.35 17.83 4.11
N ASP A 128 -9.57 18.40 2.94
CA ASP A 128 -10.85 18.26 2.28
C ASP A 128 -10.82 16.98 1.46
N LYS A 129 -11.80 16.10 1.67
CA LYS A 129 -11.95 14.83 0.94
C LYS A 129 -10.70 13.94 0.93
N GLY A 130 -9.86 14.01 1.97
CA GLY A 130 -8.66 13.21 2.08
C GLY A 130 -7.43 13.77 1.35
N TYR A 131 -7.38 15.08 1.17
CA TYR A 131 -6.21 15.78 0.66
C TYR A 131 -5.72 16.84 1.64
N TRP A 132 -4.43 16.94 1.76
CA TRP A 132 -3.77 18.06 2.42
C TRP A 132 -3.65 19.21 1.41
N MET A 133 -4.37 20.29 1.66
CA MET A 133 -4.46 21.44 0.75
C MET A 133 -3.38 22.46 1.11
N ILE A 134 -2.44 22.75 0.19
CA ILE A 134 -1.35 23.70 0.39
C ILE A 134 -1.53 24.83 -0.61
N GLN A 135 -2.21 25.89 -0.21
CA GLN A 135 -2.41 27.09 -1.03
C GLN A 135 -1.34 28.13 -0.72
N ARG A 136 -0.67 28.61 -1.74
CA ARG A 136 0.33 29.68 -1.62
C ARG A 136 0.71 30.29 -2.97
N SER A 137 1.48 31.38 -2.93
CA SER A 137 2.23 31.89 -4.06
C SER A 137 3.54 31.11 -4.19
N TRP A 138 3.73 30.41 -5.30
CA TRP A 138 4.85 29.49 -5.52
C TRP A 138 6.01 30.14 -6.25
N GLN A 139 7.22 29.79 -5.86
CA GLN A 139 8.45 30.19 -6.53
C GLN A 139 9.10 28.97 -7.23
N PRO A 140 9.82 29.18 -8.36
CA PRO A 140 10.60 28.10 -8.93
C PRO A 140 11.58 27.49 -7.93
N GLY A 141 11.60 26.15 -7.84
CA GLY A 141 12.41 25.41 -6.89
C GLY A 141 11.79 25.23 -5.49
N ASP A 142 10.58 25.74 -5.24
CA ASP A 142 9.89 25.48 -3.99
C ASP A 142 9.71 23.97 -3.77
N THR A 143 9.92 23.50 -2.54
CA THR A 143 9.81 22.08 -2.20
C THR A 143 8.71 21.82 -1.18
N VAL A 144 7.97 20.74 -1.39
CA VAL A 144 7.04 20.19 -0.40
C VAL A 144 7.49 18.79 -0.02
N SER A 145 7.86 18.60 1.24
CA SER A 145 8.21 17.29 1.76
C SER A 145 7.12 16.77 2.69
N CYS A 146 6.71 15.53 2.46
CA CYS A 146 5.72 14.83 3.28
C CYS A 146 6.35 13.60 3.89
N LYS A 147 6.10 13.36 5.16
CA LYS A 147 6.52 12.16 5.88
C LYS A 147 5.30 11.52 6.53
N MET A 148 4.94 10.34 6.05
CA MET A 148 3.87 9.50 6.55
C MET A 148 4.45 8.46 7.51
N GLU A 149 3.84 8.31 8.67
CA GLU A 149 4.19 7.21 9.57
C GLU A 149 3.72 5.88 8.99
N MET A 150 4.62 4.89 9.04
CA MET A 150 4.39 3.53 8.50
C MET A 150 4.77 2.48 9.55
N GLU A 151 4.18 2.56 10.73
CA GLU A 151 4.37 1.53 11.73
C GLU A 151 3.55 0.28 11.36
N PRO A 152 4.07 -0.92 11.67
CA PRO A 152 3.30 -2.14 11.48
C PRO A 152 2.07 -2.19 12.39
N GLU A 153 0.94 -2.58 11.83
CA GLU A 153 -0.35 -2.60 12.52
C GLU A 153 -1.06 -3.95 12.33
N ARG A 154 -1.91 -4.29 13.30
CA ARG A 154 -2.88 -5.38 13.20
C ARG A 154 -4.20 -4.83 12.69
N VAL A 155 -4.76 -5.48 11.69
CA VAL A 155 -6.08 -5.17 11.14
C VAL A 155 -7.01 -6.35 11.41
N TYR A 156 -8.11 -6.07 12.08
CA TYR A 156 -9.14 -7.05 12.41
C TYR A 156 -10.38 -6.82 11.57
N ALA A 157 -10.98 -7.90 11.12
CA ALA A 157 -12.24 -7.83 10.41
C ALA A 157 -13.38 -7.45 11.36
N HIS A 158 -14.41 -6.78 10.82
CA HIS A 158 -15.64 -6.55 11.55
C HIS A 158 -16.31 -7.90 11.91
N PRO A 159 -16.95 -8.04 13.09
CA PRO A 159 -17.58 -9.32 13.51
C PRO A 159 -18.59 -9.91 12.53
N MET A 160 -19.17 -9.10 11.67
CA MET A 160 -20.07 -9.56 10.59
C MET A 160 -19.35 -10.33 9.48
N VAL A 161 -18.04 -10.20 9.34
CA VAL A 161 -17.21 -10.96 8.39
C VAL A 161 -16.84 -12.28 9.04
N ARG A 162 -17.75 -13.23 9.01
CA ARG A 162 -17.64 -14.50 9.75
C ARG A 162 -16.48 -15.37 9.29
N ALA A 163 -16.10 -15.30 8.02
CA ALA A 163 -15.00 -16.08 7.44
C ALA A 163 -13.64 -15.73 8.09
N ASP A 164 -13.50 -14.50 8.57
CA ASP A 164 -12.26 -14.01 9.16
C ASP A 164 -12.28 -14.02 10.70
N ALA A 165 -13.25 -14.71 11.30
CA ALA A 165 -13.36 -14.81 12.74
C ALA A 165 -12.10 -15.44 13.34
N GLY A 166 -11.46 -14.72 14.27
CA GLY A 166 -10.19 -15.15 14.89
C GLY A 166 -8.94 -14.91 14.04
N CYS A 167 -9.09 -14.33 12.85
CA CYS A 167 -7.97 -13.95 11.98
C CYS A 167 -7.51 -12.52 12.23
N VAL A 168 -6.27 -12.25 11.87
CA VAL A 168 -5.66 -10.92 11.88
C VAL A 168 -4.81 -10.75 10.63
N ALA A 169 -4.93 -9.60 9.98
CA ALA A 169 -4.00 -9.19 8.93
C ALA A 169 -2.93 -8.28 9.51
N LEU A 170 -1.73 -8.31 8.95
CA LEU A 170 -0.66 -7.38 9.25
C LEU A 170 -0.57 -6.36 8.12
N ARG A 171 -0.52 -5.08 8.49
CA ARG A 171 -0.41 -3.96 7.56
C ARG A 171 0.78 -3.09 7.94
N ARG A 172 1.46 -2.55 6.94
CA ARG A 172 2.41 -1.45 7.10
C ARG A 172 2.20 -0.44 5.98
N GLY A 173 1.74 0.75 6.32
CA GLY A 173 1.32 1.71 5.31
C GLY A 173 0.22 1.11 4.41
N PRO A 174 0.36 1.15 3.08
CA PRO A 174 -0.62 0.60 2.15
C PRO A 174 -0.52 -0.92 1.94
N ILE A 175 0.56 -1.55 2.44
CA ILE A 175 0.86 -2.96 2.16
C ILE A 175 0.23 -3.86 3.21
N ILE A 176 -0.50 -4.87 2.76
CA ILE A 176 -0.96 -6.00 3.57
C ILE A 176 0.05 -7.14 3.39
N TYR A 177 0.47 -7.70 4.50
CA TYR A 177 1.46 -8.77 4.56
C TYR A 177 0.79 -10.12 4.76
N THR A 178 1.36 -11.14 4.14
CA THR A 178 0.95 -12.53 4.29
C THR A 178 2.13 -13.39 4.74
N PHE A 179 1.83 -14.51 5.39
CA PHE A 179 2.82 -15.56 5.58
C PHE A 179 2.87 -16.43 4.32
N GLU A 180 4.06 -16.74 3.87
CA GLU A 180 4.28 -17.64 2.73
C GLU A 180 4.88 -18.96 3.20
N GLY A 181 4.45 -20.07 2.59
CA GLY A 181 4.90 -21.41 2.97
C GLY A 181 6.40 -21.60 2.82
N VAL A 182 6.99 -20.97 1.79
CA VAL A 182 8.43 -21.03 1.53
C VAL A 182 9.27 -20.52 2.72
N ASP A 183 8.78 -19.53 3.44
CA ASP A 183 9.48 -18.92 4.57
C ASP A 183 9.05 -19.50 5.93
N ASN A 184 7.81 -20.00 6.01
CA ASN A 184 7.17 -20.35 7.26
C ASN A 184 6.77 -21.84 7.37
N GLY A 185 7.07 -22.63 6.32
CA GLY A 185 6.67 -24.05 6.25
C GLY A 185 5.19 -24.23 5.96
N GLU A 186 4.78 -25.47 5.84
CA GLU A 186 3.40 -25.87 5.56
C GLU A 186 2.45 -25.55 6.72
N ASP A 187 1.17 -25.76 6.54
CA ASP A 187 0.12 -25.58 7.57
C ASP A 187 0.05 -24.17 8.13
N LEU A 188 0.10 -23.14 7.26
CA LEU A 188 0.05 -21.72 7.64
C LEU A 188 -1.16 -21.38 8.53
N GLN A 189 -2.27 -22.10 8.36
CA GLN A 189 -3.49 -21.97 9.17
C GLN A 189 -3.28 -22.30 10.66
N THR A 190 -2.18 -22.98 11.00
CA THR A 190 -1.82 -23.29 12.40
C THR A 190 -1.04 -22.18 13.08
N LEU A 191 -0.57 -21.19 12.30
CA LEU A 191 0.16 -20.04 12.85
C LEU A 191 -0.74 -19.16 13.70
N ARG A 192 -0.23 -18.68 14.80
CA ARG A 192 -0.90 -17.76 15.72
C ARG A 192 0.06 -16.63 16.10
N ILE A 193 -0.46 -15.43 16.12
CA ILE A 193 0.26 -14.24 16.58
C ILE A 193 -0.35 -13.80 17.89
N PRO A 194 0.36 -13.92 19.02
CA PRO A 194 -0.10 -13.37 20.30
C PRO A 194 -0.40 -11.85 20.16
N ARG A 195 -1.42 -11.37 20.87
CA ARG A 195 -1.83 -9.96 20.78
C ARG A 195 -0.74 -9.01 21.23
N GLU A 196 0.05 -9.42 22.20
CA GLU A 196 1.18 -8.67 22.78
C GLU A 196 2.47 -8.80 21.96
N ALA A 197 2.55 -9.72 21.01
CA ALA A 197 3.75 -9.92 20.20
C ALA A 197 4.09 -8.64 19.42
N LYS A 198 5.34 -8.17 19.58
CA LYS A 198 5.85 -7.04 18.80
C LYS A 198 5.99 -7.42 17.34
N ILE A 199 5.52 -6.54 16.46
CA ILE A 199 5.73 -6.64 15.03
C ILE A 199 6.85 -5.66 14.67
N GLU A 200 7.86 -6.13 13.98
CA GLU A 200 9.04 -5.34 13.60
C GLU A 200 9.13 -5.24 12.08
N ALA A 201 9.28 -4.01 11.58
CA ALA A 201 9.64 -3.79 10.18
C ALA A 201 11.15 -3.99 10.02
N LEU A 202 11.54 -4.88 9.13
CA LEU A 202 12.95 -5.12 8.83
C LEU A 202 13.51 -4.02 7.94
N PRO A 203 14.84 -3.85 7.87
CA PRO A 203 15.46 -2.97 6.89
C PRO A 203 15.03 -3.34 5.46
N TYR A 204 15.02 -2.34 4.57
CA TYR A 204 14.76 -2.56 3.15
C TYR A 204 15.74 -3.56 2.55
N GLN A 205 15.24 -4.59 1.90
CA GLN A 205 15.99 -5.68 1.30
C GLN A 205 15.90 -5.57 -0.23
N ALA A 206 16.94 -5.03 -0.84
CA ALA A 206 16.97 -4.74 -2.28
C ALA A 206 16.97 -6.03 -3.14
N ASP A 207 17.55 -7.10 -2.62
CA ASP A 207 17.75 -8.35 -3.36
C ASP A 207 16.54 -9.31 -3.26
N LEU A 208 15.56 -8.98 -2.43
CA LEU A 208 14.33 -9.79 -2.28
C LEU A 208 13.20 -9.15 -3.09
N LEU A 209 12.67 -9.87 -4.10
CA LEU A 209 11.55 -9.45 -4.95
C LEU A 209 11.71 -8.02 -5.50
N GLU A 210 12.92 -7.67 -5.97
CA GLU A 210 13.29 -6.34 -6.47
C GLU A 210 13.17 -5.21 -5.44
N GLY A 211 13.07 -5.57 -4.17
CA GLY A 211 13.09 -4.66 -3.05
C GLY A 211 11.80 -4.63 -2.23
N ILE A 212 11.92 -5.02 -0.97
CA ILE A 212 10.80 -5.00 -0.02
C ILE A 212 11.26 -4.55 1.37
N VAL A 213 10.29 -4.21 2.19
CA VAL A 213 10.41 -4.16 3.65
C VAL A 213 9.58 -5.31 4.21
N ALA A 214 10.22 -6.35 4.70
CA ALA A 214 9.54 -7.48 5.33
C ALA A 214 9.15 -7.18 6.78
N LEU A 215 8.18 -7.92 7.31
CA LEU A 215 7.83 -7.87 8.74
C LEU A 215 8.30 -9.14 9.45
N ARG A 216 8.77 -8.96 10.68
CA ARG A 216 9.09 -10.05 11.60
C ARG A 216 8.16 -9.99 12.81
N VAL A 217 7.62 -11.12 13.21
CA VAL A 217 6.81 -11.25 14.42
C VAL A 217 7.09 -12.58 15.10
N THR A 218 7.12 -12.58 16.42
CA THR A 218 7.17 -13.82 17.19
C THR A 218 5.77 -14.40 17.26
N GLY A 219 5.61 -15.61 16.73
CA GLY A 219 4.37 -16.35 16.74
C GLY A 219 4.56 -17.73 17.36
N CYS A 220 3.48 -18.47 17.45
CA CYS A 220 3.49 -19.88 17.79
C CYS A 220 2.70 -20.66 16.73
N ARG A 221 3.00 -21.95 16.64
CA ARG A 221 2.27 -22.88 15.78
C ARG A 221 1.48 -23.82 16.67
N LYS A 222 0.17 -23.93 16.42
CA LYS A 222 -0.65 -24.94 17.10
C LYS A 222 -0.15 -26.32 16.67
N LYS A 223 0.17 -27.17 17.64
CA LYS A 223 0.47 -28.57 17.33
C LYS A 223 -0.79 -29.21 16.79
N THR A 224 -0.72 -29.76 15.60
CA THR A 224 -1.77 -30.60 15.06
C THR A 224 -1.67 -31.91 15.81
N ALA A 225 -2.70 -32.27 16.55
CA ALA A 225 -2.75 -33.59 17.20
C ALA A 225 -2.72 -34.66 16.11
N VAL A 226 -1.90 -35.68 16.29
CA VAL A 226 -1.80 -36.84 15.37
C VAL A 226 -3.08 -37.71 15.44
N ASN A 227 -4.16 -37.17 15.96
CA ASN A 227 -5.43 -37.89 16.08
C ASN A 227 -6.24 -37.70 14.77
N PRO A 228 -6.58 -38.78 14.07
CA PRO A 228 -7.40 -38.72 12.85
C PRO A 228 -8.85 -38.29 13.11
N ALA A 229 -9.25 -38.10 14.35
CA ALA A 229 -10.59 -37.63 14.71
C ALA A 229 -10.72 -36.13 14.36
N LEU A 230 -11.81 -35.76 13.70
CA LEU A 230 -12.13 -34.34 13.37
C LEU A 230 -12.38 -33.47 14.61
N TYR A 231 -12.76 -34.11 15.71
CA TYR A 231 -13.00 -33.47 17.01
C TYR A 231 -12.29 -34.27 18.09
N ALA A 232 -11.57 -33.60 18.94
CA ALA A 232 -10.89 -34.19 20.10
C ALA A 232 -11.13 -33.30 21.31
N GLU A 233 -11.23 -33.91 22.48
CA GLU A 233 -11.20 -33.21 23.77
C GLU A 233 -9.77 -32.69 24.02
N ASP A 234 -9.65 -31.49 24.57
CA ASP A 234 -8.35 -30.99 25.02
C ASP A 234 -7.85 -31.82 26.17
N ALA A 235 -6.65 -32.36 26.02
CA ALA A 235 -5.95 -33.11 27.05
C ALA A 235 -4.93 -32.23 27.77
#